data_2b13634fc95429bfd4c4c8a6a22ffa18
#
_entry.id   2b13634fc95429bfd4c4c8a6a22ffa18
#
_cell.length_a   1.000
_cell.length_b   1.000
_cell.length_c   1.000
_cell.angle_alpha   90.00
_cell.angle_beta   90.00
_cell.angle_gamma   90.00
#
_symmetry.space_group_name_H-M   'P 1'
#
loop_
_entity.id
_entity.type
_entity.pdbx_description
1 polymer ?
#
loop_
_entity_poly.entity_id
_entity_poly.type
_entity_poly.pdbx_seq_one_letter_code
_entity_poly.pdbx_strand_id
1 'polypeptide(L)'
;MIIEVCAESYEYAIKAEKAGADRIELCKDLHLDGLTPDYESAKRTIDTLNIPVFILIRPRKGDFNYSQKEFELMKADIIKFKEMGCKGIVSGVLNNNKSVDIKRTQE
;
A
#
# COMPACT_ATOMS: atom_id res chain seq x y z
N MET A 1 9.05 19.39 7.70
CA MET A 1 9.02 17.92 7.97
C MET A 1 7.72 17.32 7.47
N ILE A 2 7.79 16.18 6.80
CA ILE A 2 6.60 15.48 6.35
C ILE A 2 6.29 14.38 7.34
N ILE A 3 5.06 14.36 7.84
CA ILE A 3 4.59 13.33 8.76
C ILE A 3 3.73 12.33 7.99
N GLU A 4 4.21 11.11 7.85
CA GLU A 4 3.48 10.02 7.23
C GLU A 4 3.00 9.07 8.31
N VAL A 5 1.73 8.67 8.25
CA VAL A 5 1.14 7.75 9.22
C VAL A 5 0.65 6.50 8.52
N CYS A 6 1.06 5.33 9.02
CA CYS A 6 0.55 4.05 8.56
C CYS A 6 -0.80 3.81 9.23
N ALA A 7 -1.84 3.69 8.43
CA ALA A 7 -3.20 3.49 8.93
C ALA A 7 -3.75 2.16 8.39
N GLU A 8 -4.30 1.35 9.29
CA GLU A 8 -4.83 0.04 8.90
C GLU A 8 -6.32 0.04 8.59
N SER A 9 -6.94 1.22 8.59
CA SER A 9 -8.35 1.34 8.24
C SER A 9 -8.69 2.77 7.86
N TYR A 10 -9.84 2.93 7.24
CA TYR A 10 -10.41 4.23 6.92
C TYR A 10 -10.54 5.09 8.19
N GLU A 11 -11.02 4.50 9.28
CA GLU A 11 -11.24 5.22 10.54
C GLU A 11 -9.92 5.75 11.10
N TYR A 12 -8.86 4.96 11.08
CA TYR A 12 -7.54 5.41 11.52
C TYR A 12 -6.98 6.49 10.61
N ALA A 13 -7.22 6.38 9.30
CA ALA A 13 -6.74 7.37 8.34
C ALA A 13 -7.37 8.73 8.60
N ILE A 14 -8.68 8.78 8.88
CA ILE A 14 -9.37 10.02 9.22
C ILE A 14 -8.81 10.63 10.50
N LYS A 15 -8.58 9.81 11.53
CA LYS A 15 -8.01 10.29 12.79
C LYS A 15 -6.62 10.89 12.57
N ALA A 16 -5.79 10.23 11.75
CA ALA A 16 -4.46 10.71 11.46
C ALA A 16 -4.49 12.05 10.71
N GLU A 17 -5.38 12.21 9.75
CA GLU A 17 -5.54 13.48 9.04
C GLU A 17 -5.92 14.58 10.01
N LYS A 18 -6.88 14.35 10.89
CA LYS A 18 -7.31 15.32 11.89
C LYS A 18 -6.20 15.67 12.87
N ALA A 19 -5.29 14.74 13.12
CA ALA A 19 -4.16 14.97 14.03
C ALA A 19 -2.98 15.67 13.35
N GLY A 20 -3.07 15.96 12.05
CA GLY A 20 -2.06 16.75 11.35
C GLY A 20 -1.10 15.95 10.48
N ALA A 21 -1.42 14.70 10.13
CA ALA A 21 -0.59 13.94 9.21
C ALA A 21 -0.56 14.61 7.84
N ASP A 22 0.60 14.56 7.19
CA ASP A 22 0.78 15.13 5.85
C ASP A 22 0.38 14.15 4.75
N ARG A 23 0.48 12.86 5.03
CA ARG A 23 0.06 11.81 4.10
C ARG A 23 -0.18 10.51 4.85
N ILE A 24 -0.90 9.61 4.21
CA ILE A 24 -1.28 8.32 4.79
C ILE A 24 -0.71 7.19 3.93
N GLU A 25 -0.17 6.17 4.59
CA GLU A 25 0.10 4.88 3.96
C GLU A 25 -0.98 3.92 4.46
N LEU A 26 -1.90 3.55 3.57
CA LEU A 26 -3.01 2.67 3.91
C LEU A 26 -2.62 1.21 3.73
N CYS A 27 -2.94 0.41 4.72
CA CYS A 27 -2.69 -1.03 4.71
C CYS A 27 -3.80 -1.73 5.48
N LYS A 28 -3.68 -3.04 5.68
CA LYS A 28 -4.48 -3.79 6.65
C LYS A 28 -3.54 -4.72 7.42
N ASP A 29 -4.05 -5.32 8.47
CA ASP A 29 -3.32 -6.32 9.27
C ASP A 29 -1.93 -5.82 9.69
N LEU A 30 -1.90 -4.65 10.34
CA LEU A 30 -0.66 -4.02 10.77
C LEU A 30 0.15 -4.93 11.71
N HIS A 31 -0.52 -5.82 12.45
CA HIS A 31 0.14 -6.80 13.30
C HIS A 31 0.97 -7.83 12.49
N LEU A 32 0.77 -7.88 11.17
CA LEU A 32 1.57 -8.68 10.24
C LEU A 32 2.53 -7.79 9.45
N ASP A 33 2.88 -6.62 9.99
CA ASP A 33 3.71 -5.59 9.34
C ASP A 33 3.04 -4.93 8.13
N GLY A 34 1.73 -5.12 8.01
CA GLY A 34 0.94 -4.49 6.96
C GLY A 34 0.83 -5.30 5.68
N LEU A 35 -0.38 -5.38 5.16
CA LEU A 35 -0.70 -6.04 3.89
C LEU A 35 -1.51 -5.09 3.02
N THR A 36 -1.70 -5.45 1.75
CA THR A 36 -2.55 -4.69 0.82
C THR A 36 -3.94 -4.50 1.41
N PRO A 37 -4.47 -3.26 1.45
CA PRO A 37 -5.81 -3.02 2.00
C PRO A 37 -6.89 -3.53 1.05
N ASP A 38 -8.10 -3.68 1.58
CA ASP A 38 -9.26 -4.04 0.78
C ASP A 38 -9.63 -2.89 -0.16
N TYR A 39 -10.16 -3.19 -1.34
CA TYR A 39 -10.50 -2.18 -2.33
C TYR A 39 -11.52 -1.18 -1.79
N GLU A 40 -12.54 -1.65 -1.05
CA GLU A 40 -13.57 -0.79 -0.50
C GLU A 40 -12.97 0.21 0.49
N SER A 41 -12.12 -0.25 1.40
CA SER A 41 -11.45 0.61 2.37
C SER A 41 -10.58 1.65 1.68
N ALA A 42 -9.83 1.23 0.66
CA ALA A 42 -8.97 2.14 -0.09
C ALA A 42 -9.76 3.22 -0.81
N LYS A 43 -10.83 2.82 -1.51
CA LYS A 43 -11.65 3.78 -2.24
C LYS A 43 -12.29 4.80 -1.29
N ARG A 44 -12.82 4.33 -0.17
CA ARG A 44 -13.44 5.22 0.83
C ARG A 44 -12.44 6.21 1.38
N THR A 45 -11.22 5.76 1.67
CA THR A 45 -10.15 6.60 2.20
C THR A 45 -9.74 7.64 1.17
N ILE A 46 -9.47 7.21 -0.06
CA ILE A 46 -9.04 8.12 -1.14
C ILE A 46 -10.11 9.17 -1.41
N ASP A 47 -11.38 8.78 -1.46
CA ASP A 47 -12.47 9.69 -1.77
C ASP A 47 -12.74 10.70 -0.64
N THR A 48 -12.37 10.39 0.59
CA THR A 48 -12.72 11.19 1.76
C THR A 48 -11.60 12.12 2.21
N LEU A 49 -10.36 11.64 2.22
CA LEU A 49 -9.23 12.42 2.73
C LEU A 49 -8.79 13.52 1.76
N ASN A 50 -8.33 14.64 2.34
CA ASN A 50 -7.79 15.76 1.57
C ASN A 50 -6.26 15.67 1.41
N ILE A 51 -5.61 14.79 2.18
CA ILE A 51 -4.17 14.58 2.09
C ILE A 51 -3.87 13.38 1.19
N PRO A 52 -2.64 13.27 0.64
CA PRO A 52 -2.30 12.15 -0.23
C PRO A 52 -2.41 10.80 0.46
N VAL A 53 -2.95 9.82 -0.26
CA VAL A 53 -3.07 8.43 0.22
C VAL A 53 -2.18 7.55 -0.63
N PHE A 54 -1.24 6.88 0.02
CA PHE A 54 -0.37 5.88 -0.58
C PHE A 54 -0.88 4.51 -0.17
N ILE A 55 -0.78 3.54 -1.06
CA ILE A 55 -1.32 2.20 -0.83
C ILE A 55 -0.16 1.21 -0.75
N LEU A 56 -0.16 0.40 0.32
CA LEU A 56 0.82 -0.68 0.45
C LEU A 56 0.40 -1.86 -0.42
N ILE A 57 1.33 -2.34 -1.23
CA ILE A 57 1.12 -3.53 -2.06
C ILE A 57 2.00 -4.65 -1.49
N ARG A 58 1.39 -5.49 -0.69
CA ARG A 58 2.03 -6.66 -0.08
C ARG A 58 0.98 -7.74 0.06
N PRO A 59 0.98 -8.74 -0.84
CA PRO A 59 -0.12 -9.72 -0.92
C PRO A 59 -0.18 -10.70 0.24
N ARG A 60 0.94 -10.92 0.93
CA ARG A 60 1.01 -11.86 2.06
C ARG A 60 2.13 -11.50 3.03
N LYS A 61 2.03 -12.04 4.24
CA LYS A 61 3.11 -11.92 5.22
C LYS A 61 4.33 -12.74 4.78
N GLY A 62 5.46 -12.47 5.39
CA GLY A 62 6.70 -13.20 5.13
C GLY A 62 7.68 -12.39 4.30
N ASP A 63 8.45 -13.09 3.46
CA ASP A 63 9.48 -12.43 2.66
C ASP A 63 8.89 -11.68 1.47
N PHE A 64 9.76 -11.01 0.73
CA PHE A 64 9.39 -10.23 -0.45
C PHE A 64 9.77 -10.93 -1.75
N ASN A 65 9.95 -12.26 -1.71
CA ASN A 65 10.26 -13.06 -2.87
C ASN A 65 8.98 -13.72 -3.37
N TYR A 66 8.27 -13.04 -4.26
CA TYR A 66 6.94 -13.41 -4.71
C TYR A 66 6.98 -14.36 -5.91
N SER A 67 6.02 -15.30 -5.95
CA SER A 67 5.81 -16.15 -7.11
C SER A 67 5.33 -15.31 -8.29
N GLN A 68 5.36 -15.89 -9.49
CA GLN A 68 4.85 -15.19 -10.67
C GLN A 68 3.36 -14.86 -10.53
N LYS A 69 2.59 -15.79 -9.97
CA LYS A 69 1.16 -15.55 -9.73
C LYS A 69 0.93 -14.41 -8.75
N GLU A 70 1.71 -14.36 -7.66
CA GLU A 70 1.63 -13.27 -6.69
C GLU A 70 2.02 -11.95 -7.33
N PHE A 71 3.06 -11.95 -8.15
CA PHE A 71 3.50 -10.74 -8.84
C PHE A 71 2.43 -10.19 -9.79
N GLU A 72 1.73 -11.08 -10.51
CA GLU A 72 0.63 -10.66 -11.38
C GLU A 72 -0.53 -10.06 -10.57
N LEU A 73 -0.83 -10.63 -9.40
CA LEU A 73 -1.83 -10.06 -8.50
C LEU A 73 -1.42 -8.67 -8.01
N MET A 74 -0.14 -8.48 -7.69
CA MET A 74 0.37 -7.18 -7.27
C MET A 74 0.21 -6.14 -8.38
N LYS A 75 0.50 -6.51 -9.62
CA LYS A 75 0.35 -5.61 -10.76
C LYS A 75 -1.12 -5.22 -10.96
N ALA A 76 -2.03 -6.19 -10.85
CA ALA A 76 -3.45 -5.92 -10.97
C ALA A 76 -3.94 -4.98 -9.87
N ASP A 77 -3.47 -5.18 -8.63
CA ASP A 77 -3.81 -4.29 -7.51
C ASP A 77 -3.30 -2.88 -7.74
N ILE A 78 -2.06 -2.73 -8.22
CA ILE A 78 -1.48 -1.41 -8.50
C ILE A 78 -2.33 -0.66 -9.50
N ILE A 79 -2.74 -1.32 -10.59
CA ILE A 79 -3.59 -0.71 -11.60
C ILE A 79 -4.92 -0.29 -10.99
N LYS A 80 -5.54 -1.17 -10.20
CA LYS A 80 -6.83 -0.91 -9.57
C LYS A 80 -6.77 0.30 -8.64
N PHE A 81 -5.75 0.36 -7.77
CA PHE A 81 -5.62 1.48 -6.84
C PHE A 81 -5.29 2.79 -7.54
N LYS A 82 -4.52 2.75 -8.61
CA LYS A 82 -4.26 3.96 -9.41
C LYS A 82 -5.53 4.50 -10.04
N GLU A 83 -6.39 3.61 -10.52
CA GLU A 83 -7.69 4.00 -11.08
C GLU A 83 -8.58 4.65 -10.03
N MET A 84 -8.43 4.28 -8.77
CA MET A 84 -9.16 4.90 -7.65
C MET A 84 -8.64 6.30 -7.32
N GLY A 85 -7.44 6.65 -7.78
CA GLY A 85 -6.86 7.97 -7.53
C GLY A 85 -5.86 8.03 -6.39
N CYS A 86 -5.23 6.93 -6.00
CA CYS A 86 -4.18 6.99 -5.00
C CYS A 86 -2.98 7.78 -5.53
N LYS A 87 -2.22 8.41 -4.62
CA LYS A 87 -1.07 9.24 -5.00
C LYS A 87 0.18 8.44 -5.28
N GLY A 88 0.29 7.26 -4.73
CA GLY A 88 1.46 6.42 -4.94
C GLY A 88 1.31 5.06 -4.32
N ILE A 89 2.30 4.22 -4.56
CA ILE A 89 2.33 2.84 -4.14
C ILE A 89 3.59 2.62 -3.30
N VAL A 90 3.45 1.83 -2.23
CA VAL A 90 4.59 1.38 -1.42
C VAL A 90 4.72 -0.11 -1.64
N SER A 91 5.85 -0.56 -2.21
CA SER A 91 6.05 -1.96 -2.53
C SER A 91 7.51 -2.28 -2.79
N GLY A 92 7.82 -3.57 -2.86
CA GLY A 92 9.14 -4.06 -3.24
C GLY A 92 9.08 -5.53 -3.62
N VAL A 93 10.03 -5.96 -4.46
CA VAL A 93 10.14 -7.35 -4.90
C VAL A 93 11.59 -7.78 -4.77
N LEU A 94 11.82 -8.95 -4.19
CA LEU A 94 13.16 -9.53 -4.03
C LEU A 94 13.35 -10.74 -4.93
N ASN A 95 14.61 -10.98 -5.31
CA ASN A 95 15.01 -12.21 -5.98
C ASN A 95 15.14 -13.34 -4.95
N ASN A 96 15.33 -14.57 -5.44
CA ASN A 96 15.52 -15.74 -4.58
C ASN A 96 16.70 -15.59 -3.62
N ASN A 97 17.70 -14.78 -3.98
CA ASN A 97 18.84 -14.50 -3.11
C ASN A 97 18.63 -13.29 -2.20
N LYS A 98 17.38 -12.82 -2.13
CA LYS A 98 16.96 -11.67 -1.31
C LYS A 98 17.54 -10.32 -1.73
N SER A 99 18.06 -10.22 -2.93
CA SER A 99 18.41 -8.91 -3.51
C SER A 99 17.15 -8.32 -4.18
N VAL A 100 17.16 -7.00 -4.42
CA VAL A 100 16.04 -6.35 -5.06
C VAL A 100 15.89 -6.85 -6.49
N ASP A 101 14.68 -7.28 -6.86
CA ASP A 101 14.39 -7.69 -8.24
C ASP A 101 14.11 -6.44 -9.07
N ILE A 102 15.15 -5.90 -9.67
CA ILE A 102 15.07 -4.64 -10.41
C ILE A 102 14.08 -4.73 -11.56
N LYS A 103 14.10 -5.84 -12.29
CA LYS A 103 13.22 -6.02 -13.43
C LYS A 103 11.75 -6.00 -13.03
N ARG A 104 11.40 -6.78 -12.00
CA ARG A 104 10.00 -6.86 -11.54
C ARG A 104 9.56 -5.56 -10.86
N THR A 105 10.46 -4.90 -10.14
CA THR A 105 10.14 -3.66 -9.46
C THR A 105 9.83 -2.54 -10.47
N GLN A 106 10.46 -2.55 -11.63
CA GLN A 106 10.22 -1.56 -12.69
C GLN A 106 8.93 -1.81 -13.46
N GLU A 107 8.45 -3.03 -13.48
CA GLU A 107 7.19 -3.34 -14.14
C GLU A 107 6.01 -2.81 -13.30
#